data_fc7947a05e027717508568742753a86c
#
_entry.id   fc7947a05e027717508568742753a86c
#
_cell.length_a   1.000
_cell.length_b   1.000
_cell.length_c   1.000
_cell.angle_alpha   90.00
_cell.angle_beta   90.00
_cell.angle_gamma   90.00
#
_symmetry.space_group_name_H-M   'P 1'
#
loop_
_entity.id
_entity.type
_entity.pdbx_description
1 polymer ?
#
loop_
_entity_poly.entity_id
_entity_poly.type
_entity_poly.pdbx_seq_one_letter_code
_entity_poly.pdbx_strand_id
1 'polypeptide(L)'
;MVSVMTLIFAMTECIRIYEMHSLGQEYTDMAVESAFSEYNPYLWTNYRILAVDLGYGSDTIGPSILQQKTMEYCSYNANVDTGRNYARLFANNCDASQYSLLTDENGQGIIMLGVKAAKDGMASQIIEGVQSCSNNINGIEKISVEEQTENASNDLQHAKDENAAAKEAAANDDDPNTNPSDYPDPGEVEDNPLDAYKELKGIFAKGILSTVVDAESLSDKEVEIDTMPSHRQLNTGALAVNSGDTLVDKALFIDYLLSNYSYYGNDLKHDGLKYEVEYLVTGKESDVLSLSTVVAELMLIRESANYLTILQNPSMVAQAAEIATILAGFTMNPGLIEAVKYAIIGAWAYIESILDIRLLLAGGKVSLIKTIDEWTSDVWHLSTFLDTKSKAKQCENGIGYKEYLLGFLCLHPDNVLAMRASDVMENALNSTEDYKNTKVDNMIFAADISIEYSGNEMFLSLFGQSDESGEYLIKKSKSISY
;
A
#
# COMPACT_ATOMS: atom_id res chain seq x y z
N MET A 1 -53.43 17.23 56.48
CA MET A 1 -52.00 16.98 56.71
C MET A 1 -51.52 15.75 55.88
N VAL A 2 -52.15 14.58 56.00
CA VAL A 2 -51.77 13.35 55.26
C VAL A 2 -51.73 13.57 53.76
N SER A 3 -52.75 14.18 53.13
CA SER A 3 -52.84 14.36 51.70
C SER A 3 -51.74 15.32 51.16
N VAL A 4 -51.29 16.28 51.95
CA VAL A 4 -50.17 17.19 51.57
C VAL A 4 -48.84 16.42 51.63
N MET A 5 -48.63 15.58 52.65
CA MET A 5 -47.44 14.71 52.74
C MET A 5 -47.37 13.73 51.60
N THR A 6 -48.49 13.06 51.24
CA THR A 6 -48.55 12.17 50.08
C THR A 6 -48.21 12.88 48.79
N LEU A 7 -48.69 14.11 48.59
CA LEU A 7 -48.37 14.91 47.42
C LEU A 7 -46.86 15.25 47.37
N ILE A 8 -46.27 15.63 48.52
CA ILE A 8 -44.83 15.92 48.59
C ILE A 8 -44.01 14.67 48.24
N PHE A 9 -44.34 13.49 48.80
CA PHE A 9 -43.62 12.27 48.50
C PHE A 9 -43.78 11.86 47.04
N ALA A 10 -44.96 12.01 46.43
CA ALA A 10 -45.17 11.76 45.02
C ALA A 10 -44.34 12.68 44.14
N MET A 11 -44.32 13.97 44.46
CA MET A 11 -43.49 14.93 43.72
C MET A 11 -41.98 14.63 43.87
N THR A 12 -41.52 14.29 45.07
CA THR A 12 -40.12 13.93 45.31
C THR A 12 -39.72 12.66 44.52
N GLU A 13 -40.58 11.65 44.50
CA GLU A 13 -40.31 10.43 43.70
C GLU A 13 -40.32 10.70 42.21
N CYS A 14 -41.23 11.56 41.70
CA CYS A 14 -41.22 11.95 40.30
C CYS A 14 -39.92 12.72 39.93
N ILE A 15 -39.43 13.62 40.78
CA ILE A 15 -38.17 14.31 40.59
C ILE A 15 -37.02 13.32 40.58
N ARG A 16 -36.99 12.36 41.51
CA ARG A 16 -35.94 11.33 41.58
C ARG A 16 -35.93 10.41 40.35
N ILE A 17 -37.07 10.01 39.84
CA ILE A 17 -37.17 9.23 38.61
C ILE A 17 -36.58 10.02 37.42
N TYR A 18 -36.94 11.32 37.32
CA TYR A 18 -36.37 12.19 36.28
C TYR A 18 -34.85 12.32 36.41
N GLU A 19 -34.33 12.48 37.63
CA GLU A 19 -32.90 12.53 37.93
C GLU A 19 -32.22 11.19 37.59
N MET A 20 -32.83 10.03 37.89
CA MET A 20 -32.28 8.71 37.50
C MET A 20 -32.15 8.58 35.99
N HIS A 21 -33.12 9.07 35.22
CA HIS A 21 -33.02 9.09 33.76
C HIS A 21 -31.91 9.99 33.24
N SER A 22 -31.70 11.17 33.86
CA SER A 22 -30.64 12.11 33.49
C SER A 22 -29.25 11.60 33.87
N LEU A 23 -29.10 11.14 35.11
CA LEU A 23 -27.86 10.57 35.62
C LEU A 23 -27.47 9.29 34.90
N GLY A 24 -28.45 8.43 34.60
CA GLY A 24 -28.19 7.20 33.81
C GLY A 24 -27.62 7.52 32.43
N GLN A 25 -28.10 8.56 31.76
CA GLN A 25 -27.52 9.01 30.49
C GLN A 25 -26.08 9.54 30.68
N GLU A 26 -25.88 10.41 31.69
CA GLU A 26 -24.57 10.98 31.98
C GLU A 26 -23.52 9.88 32.33
N TYR A 27 -23.93 8.92 33.18
CA TYR A 27 -23.02 7.78 33.51
C TYR A 27 -22.72 6.91 32.33
N THR A 28 -23.71 6.65 31.44
CA THR A 28 -23.50 5.93 30.20
C THR A 28 -22.53 6.67 29.28
N ASP A 29 -22.75 7.96 29.09
CA ASP A 29 -21.90 8.80 28.23
C ASP A 29 -20.45 8.81 28.71
N MET A 30 -20.23 9.07 30.01
CA MET A 30 -18.89 9.06 30.61
C MET A 30 -18.21 7.68 30.54
N ALA A 31 -18.96 6.61 30.81
CA ALA A 31 -18.42 5.25 30.81
C ALA A 31 -17.96 4.83 29.40
N VAL A 32 -18.79 5.08 28.40
CA VAL A 32 -18.49 4.74 26.99
C VAL A 32 -17.33 5.58 26.46
N GLU A 33 -17.29 6.89 26.72
CA GLU A 33 -16.17 7.76 26.34
C GLU A 33 -14.87 7.35 27.02
N SER A 34 -14.92 6.95 28.31
CA SER A 34 -13.74 6.45 29.02
C SER A 34 -13.23 5.16 28.41
N ALA A 35 -14.09 4.21 28.08
CA ALA A 35 -13.71 2.95 27.45
C ALA A 35 -13.09 3.18 26.06
N PHE A 36 -13.63 4.09 25.26
CA PHE A 36 -13.06 4.43 23.96
C PHE A 36 -11.80 5.31 24.05
N SER A 37 -11.54 5.96 25.19
CA SER A 37 -10.25 6.65 25.38
C SER A 37 -9.06 5.69 25.56
N GLU A 38 -9.30 4.38 25.76
CA GLU A 38 -8.28 3.34 25.85
C GLU A 38 -7.86 2.78 24.45
N TYR A 39 -7.82 3.65 23.43
CA TYR A 39 -7.38 3.29 22.08
C TYR A 39 -5.93 2.79 22.07
N ASN A 40 -5.58 1.97 21.07
CA ASN A 40 -4.24 1.46 20.90
C ASN A 40 -3.26 2.60 20.52
N PRO A 41 -2.28 2.97 21.40
CA PRO A 41 -1.39 4.09 21.17
C PRO A 41 -0.37 3.82 20.04
N TYR A 42 -0.04 2.56 19.77
CA TYR A 42 0.85 2.18 18.68
C TYR A 42 0.23 2.49 17.31
N LEU A 43 -1.01 2.08 17.08
CA LEU A 43 -1.73 2.37 15.84
C LEU A 43 -1.94 3.86 15.62
N TRP A 44 -2.27 4.60 16.68
CA TRP A 44 -2.40 6.04 16.59
C TRP A 44 -1.09 6.75 16.25
N THR A 45 0.00 6.35 16.90
CA THR A 45 1.29 7.01 16.72
C THR A 45 1.87 6.77 15.33
N ASN A 46 1.81 5.51 14.85
CA ASN A 46 2.46 5.09 13.63
C ASN A 46 1.56 5.22 12.39
N TYR A 47 0.28 4.85 12.51
CA TYR A 47 -0.65 4.78 11.37
C TYR A 47 -1.80 5.77 11.44
N ARG A 48 -1.90 6.62 12.49
CA ARG A 48 -3.02 7.57 12.69
C ARG A 48 -4.40 6.91 12.71
N ILE A 49 -4.49 5.65 13.10
CA ILE A 49 -5.73 4.90 13.28
C ILE A 49 -6.10 4.84 14.74
N LEU A 50 -7.32 5.24 15.06
CA LEU A 50 -7.90 5.12 16.39
C LEU A 50 -8.78 3.88 16.46
N ALA A 51 -8.44 2.93 17.32
CA ALA A 51 -9.22 1.73 17.57
C ALA A 51 -8.88 1.17 18.96
N VAL A 52 -9.85 0.54 19.63
CA VAL A 52 -9.66 -0.16 20.90
C VAL A 52 -9.51 -1.65 20.63
N ASP A 53 -8.49 -2.27 21.22
CA ASP A 53 -8.34 -3.72 21.20
C ASP A 53 -9.37 -4.37 22.12
N LEU A 54 -10.32 -5.14 21.57
CA LEU A 54 -11.34 -5.86 22.34
C LEU A 54 -10.73 -6.93 23.24
N GLY A 55 -9.56 -7.45 22.89
CA GLY A 55 -8.81 -8.41 23.70
C GLY A 55 -8.01 -7.77 24.84
N TYR A 56 -7.75 -6.45 24.79
CA TYR A 56 -6.90 -5.75 25.76
C TYR A 56 -5.55 -6.43 25.98
N GLY A 57 -4.93 -6.90 24.88
CA GLY A 57 -3.66 -7.62 24.89
C GLY A 57 -3.78 -9.12 25.23
N SER A 58 -4.98 -9.65 25.41
CA SER A 58 -5.26 -11.09 25.58
C SER A 58 -5.78 -11.72 24.28
N ASP A 59 -5.85 -13.05 24.24
CA ASP A 59 -6.44 -13.80 23.12
C ASP A 59 -7.98 -13.78 23.11
N THR A 60 -8.62 -12.97 23.95
CA THR A 60 -10.09 -12.88 24.04
C THR A 60 -10.64 -12.18 22.80
N ILE A 61 -11.59 -12.84 22.15
CA ILE A 61 -12.29 -12.30 20.97
C ILE A 61 -13.66 -11.75 21.40
N GLY A 62 -14.05 -10.61 20.81
CA GLY A 62 -15.36 -10.00 21.04
C GLY A 62 -15.43 -9.07 22.24
N PRO A 63 -16.62 -8.49 22.53
CA PRO A 63 -16.76 -7.30 23.35
C PRO A 63 -16.80 -7.54 24.87
N SER A 64 -16.57 -8.76 25.35
CA SER A 64 -16.75 -9.11 26.77
C SER A 64 -15.88 -8.27 27.73
N ILE A 65 -14.61 -8.03 27.38
CA ILE A 65 -13.72 -7.19 28.20
C ILE A 65 -14.14 -5.71 28.12
N LEU A 66 -14.53 -5.22 26.93
CA LEU A 66 -15.05 -3.87 26.75
C LEU A 66 -16.30 -3.65 27.60
N GLN A 67 -17.24 -4.62 27.63
CA GLN A 67 -18.44 -4.56 28.47
C GLN A 67 -18.07 -4.47 29.96
N GLN A 68 -17.13 -5.32 30.42
CA GLN A 68 -16.64 -5.27 31.79
C GLN A 68 -16.02 -3.92 32.14
N LYS A 69 -15.14 -3.40 31.29
CA LYS A 69 -14.48 -2.09 31.46
C LYS A 69 -15.51 -0.95 31.53
N THR A 70 -16.46 -0.97 30.59
CA THR A 70 -17.53 0.04 30.58
C THR A 70 -18.35 0.00 31.88
N MET A 71 -18.66 -1.20 32.41
CA MET A 71 -19.31 -1.35 33.70
C MET A 71 -18.47 -0.85 34.87
N GLU A 72 -17.15 -1.09 34.85
CA GLU A 72 -16.22 -0.57 35.87
C GLU A 72 -16.23 0.96 35.89
N TYR A 73 -16.13 1.62 34.73
CA TYR A 73 -16.21 3.08 34.60
C TYR A 73 -17.58 3.63 35.05
N CYS A 74 -18.66 2.95 34.65
CA CYS A 74 -20.00 3.30 35.07
C CYS A 74 -20.14 3.23 36.60
N SER A 75 -19.72 2.11 37.21
CA SER A 75 -19.79 1.89 38.66
C SER A 75 -18.94 2.88 39.46
N TYR A 76 -17.80 3.31 38.92
CA TYR A 76 -16.98 4.35 39.54
C TYR A 76 -17.74 5.71 39.62
N ASN A 77 -18.43 6.09 38.57
CA ASN A 77 -19.21 7.34 38.52
C ASN A 77 -20.50 7.22 39.33
N ALA A 78 -21.13 6.05 39.38
CA ALA A 78 -22.36 5.77 40.12
C ALA A 78 -22.12 5.41 41.61
N ASN A 79 -20.96 5.72 42.18
CA ASN A 79 -20.60 5.34 43.54
C ASN A 79 -21.38 6.19 44.58
N VAL A 80 -22.13 5.47 45.44
CA VAL A 80 -22.93 6.10 46.53
C VAL A 80 -22.05 6.72 47.60
N ASP A 81 -20.91 6.11 47.91
CA ASP A 81 -20.01 6.55 49.01
C ASP A 81 -19.35 7.92 48.71
N THR A 82 -19.17 8.25 47.44
CA THR A 82 -18.64 9.57 47.02
C THR A 82 -19.69 10.65 46.94
N GLY A 83 -20.99 10.37 47.24
CA GLY A 83 -22.10 11.29 47.16
C GLY A 83 -22.55 11.65 45.73
N ARG A 84 -22.00 11.02 44.73
CA ARG A 84 -22.35 11.26 43.31
C ARG A 84 -23.64 10.56 42.90
N ASN A 85 -24.02 9.48 43.58
CA ASN A 85 -25.22 8.68 43.26
C ASN A 85 -26.34 8.92 44.31
N TYR A 86 -26.75 10.16 44.50
CA TYR A 86 -27.84 10.52 45.43
C TYR A 86 -29.22 9.99 45.01
N ALA A 87 -29.42 9.75 43.71
CA ALA A 87 -30.63 9.14 43.19
C ALA A 87 -30.70 7.60 43.42
N ARG A 88 -29.62 6.98 43.88
CA ARG A 88 -29.49 5.53 44.12
C ARG A 88 -29.81 4.71 42.87
N LEU A 89 -29.17 5.03 41.78
CA LEU A 89 -29.21 4.33 40.51
C LEU A 89 -28.01 3.36 40.42
N PHE A 90 -28.24 2.11 40.10
CA PHE A 90 -27.23 1.07 40.02
C PHE A 90 -27.17 0.51 38.61
N ALA A 91 -25.99 0.36 38.04
CA ALA A 91 -25.79 -0.29 36.75
C ALA A 91 -25.77 -1.81 36.95
N ASN A 92 -26.59 -2.54 36.19
CA ASN A 92 -26.77 -3.97 36.29
C ASN A 92 -26.14 -4.75 35.15
N ASN A 93 -26.24 -4.23 33.94
CA ASN A 93 -25.78 -4.90 32.73
C ASN A 93 -25.30 -3.91 31.68
N CYS A 94 -24.29 -4.31 30.87
CA CYS A 94 -23.80 -3.58 29.72
C CYS A 94 -23.89 -4.50 28.49
N ASP A 95 -24.52 -4.01 27.43
CA ASP A 95 -24.56 -4.66 26.14
C ASP A 95 -23.80 -3.81 25.11
N ALA A 96 -22.74 -4.40 24.54
CA ALA A 96 -21.92 -3.84 23.48
C ALA A 96 -21.87 -4.80 22.28
N SER A 97 -22.98 -5.51 21.99
CA SER A 97 -23.05 -6.49 20.90
C SER A 97 -23.12 -5.85 19.52
N GLN A 98 -23.46 -4.58 19.42
CA GLN A 98 -23.49 -3.80 18.17
C GLN A 98 -22.20 -2.99 18.04
N TYR A 99 -21.26 -3.48 17.24
CA TYR A 99 -19.97 -2.83 17.03
C TYR A 99 -19.43 -3.09 15.61
N SER A 100 -18.49 -2.26 15.17
CA SER A 100 -17.78 -2.40 13.89
C SER A 100 -16.28 -2.54 14.13
N LEU A 101 -15.66 -3.49 13.45
CA LEU A 101 -14.24 -3.77 13.48
C LEU A 101 -13.53 -3.07 12.31
N LEU A 102 -12.23 -2.82 12.46
CA LEU A 102 -11.43 -2.18 11.40
C LEU A 102 -11.47 -2.93 10.06
N THR A 103 -11.57 -4.27 10.13
CA THR A 103 -11.55 -5.17 8.97
C THR A 103 -12.93 -5.47 8.39
N ASP A 104 -14.02 -5.00 9.02
CA ASP A 104 -15.37 -5.22 8.53
C ASP A 104 -15.52 -4.68 7.10
N GLU A 105 -16.35 -5.39 6.30
CA GLU A 105 -16.60 -5.05 4.90
C GLU A 105 -15.31 -4.86 4.07
N ASN A 106 -14.35 -5.77 4.28
CA ASN A 106 -13.02 -5.77 3.65
C ASN A 106 -12.19 -4.50 3.93
N GLY A 107 -12.14 -4.10 5.21
CA GLY A 107 -11.27 -3.03 5.68
C GLY A 107 -11.89 -1.63 5.57
N GLN A 108 -13.22 -1.54 5.47
CA GLN A 108 -13.92 -0.25 5.34
C GLN A 108 -13.64 0.70 6.51
N GLY A 109 -13.44 0.16 7.74
CA GLY A 109 -13.04 0.96 8.90
C GLY A 109 -11.69 1.64 8.69
N ILE A 110 -10.72 0.95 8.10
CA ILE A 110 -9.39 1.48 7.79
C ILE A 110 -9.48 2.60 6.74
N ILE A 111 -10.28 2.39 5.68
CA ILE A 111 -10.49 3.41 4.63
C ILE A 111 -11.09 4.67 5.25
N MET A 112 -12.15 4.54 6.05
CA MET A 112 -12.85 5.66 6.65
C MET A 112 -11.96 6.48 7.60
N LEU A 113 -11.22 5.79 8.47
CA LEU A 113 -10.30 6.45 9.41
C LEU A 113 -9.08 7.03 8.69
N GLY A 114 -8.54 6.36 7.67
CA GLY A 114 -7.45 6.88 6.84
C GLY A 114 -7.85 8.14 6.07
N VAL A 115 -9.02 8.15 5.45
CA VAL A 115 -9.59 9.34 4.77
C VAL A 115 -9.79 10.49 5.77
N LYS A 116 -10.27 10.20 7.00
CA LYS A 116 -10.41 11.20 8.06
C LYS A 116 -9.05 11.77 8.45
N ALA A 117 -8.04 10.92 8.67
CA ALA A 117 -6.68 11.35 8.99
C ALA A 117 -6.06 12.22 7.89
N ALA A 118 -6.30 11.88 6.61
CA ALA A 118 -5.84 12.69 5.48
C ALA A 118 -6.52 14.06 5.41
N LYS A 119 -7.82 14.14 5.67
CA LYS A 119 -8.57 15.42 5.71
C LYS A 119 -8.02 16.39 6.77
N ASP A 120 -7.57 15.87 7.89
CA ASP A 120 -6.97 16.66 8.97
C ASP A 120 -5.54 17.15 8.61
N GLY A 121 -4.88 16.52 7.60
CA GLY A 121 -3.51 16.76 7.17
C GLY A 121 -3.29 17.72 5.98
N MET A 122 -4.25 18.48 5.49
CA MET A 122 -4.14 19.40 4.32
C MET A 122 -4.00 18.72 2.94
N ALA A 123 -5.02 18.06 2.48
CA ALA A 123 -5.05 17.21 1.27
C ALA A 123 -5.25 17.92 -0.09
N SER A 124 -5.18 19.23 -0.21
CA SER A 124 -5.64 19.94 -1.43
C SER A 124 -4.72 19.85 -2.66
N GLN A 125 -3.45 19.46 -2.51
CA GLN A 125 -2.50 19.36 -3.63
C GLN A 125 -2.42 17.96 -4.27
N ILE A 126 -3.00 16.96 -3.65
CA ILE A 126 -2.79 15.54 -4.02
C ILE A 126 -3.81 15.05 -5.02
N ILE A 127 -5.03 15.58 -5.01
CA ILE A 127 -6.10 15.15 -5.92
C ILE A 127 -5.70 15.35 -7.39
N GLU A 128 -5.05 16.48 -7.72
CA GLU A 128 -4.55 16.73 -9.09
C GLU A 128 -3.37 15.81 -9.45
N GLY A 129 -2.50 15.52 -8.48
CA GLY A 129 -1.36 14.60 -8.63
C GLY A 129 -1.81 13.16 -8.89
N VAL A 130 -2.76 12.64 -8.12
CA VAL A 130 -3.31 11.28 -8.27
C VAL A 130 -3.92 11.09 -9.66
N GLN A 131 -4.71 12.05 -10.14
CA GLN A 131 -5.39 11.97 -11.43
C GLN A 131 -4.40 12.03 -12.60
N SER A 132 -3.37 12.86 -12.51
CA SER A 132 -2.33 12.98 -13.53
C SER A 132 -1.41 11.76 -13.59
N CYS A 133 -0.97 11.22 -12.44
CA CYS A 133 -0.13 10.03 -12.38
C CYS A 133 -0.84 8.77 -12.89
N SER A 134 -2.10 8.56 -12.49
CA SER A 134 -2.91 7.44 -12.98
C SER A 134 -3.08 7.49 -14.51
N ASN A 135 -3.38 8.67 -15.07
CA ASN A 135 -3.53 8.83 -16.51
C ASN A 135 -2.20 8.62 -17.26
N ASN A 136 -1.09 9.07 -16.70
CA ASN A 136 0.23 8.94 -17.32
C ASN A 136 0.71 7.49 -17.35
N ILE A 137 0.51 6.73 -16.27
CA ILE A 137 0.93 5.32 -16.20
C ILE A 137 0.03 4.44 -17.08
N ASN A 138 -1.29 4.65 -17.05
CA ASN A 138 -2.24 3.91 -17.88
C ASN A 138 -2.12 4.25 -19.39
N GLY A 139 -1.57 5.40 -19.74
CA GLY A 139 -1.39 5.84 -21.14
C GLY A 139 -0.16 5.24 -21.84
N ILE A 140 0.74 4.57 -21.11
CA ILE A 140 1.90 3.90 -21.70
C ILE A 140 1.47 2.49 -22.12
N GLU A 141 1.29 2.26 -23.42
CA GLU A 141 1.16 0.90 -23.95
C GLU A 141 2.43 0.10 -23.62
N LYS A 142 2.26 -1.02 -22.91
CA LYS A 142 3.36 -1.94 -22.61
C LYS A 142 3.80 -2.58 -23.93
N ILE A 143 4.89 -2.08 -24.50
CA ILE A 143 5.47 -2.65 -25.72
C ILE A 143 6.40 -3.78 -25.30
N SER A 144 6.22 -4.97 -25.88
CA SER A 144 7.14 -6.12 -25.68
C SER A 144 8.45 -5.88 -26.46
N VAL A 145 9.26 -4.95 -25.97
CA VAL A 145 10.55 -4.58 -26.57
C VAL A 145 11.55 -5.72 -26.41
N GLU A 146 11.48 -6.42 -25.29
CA GLU A 146 12.38 -7.51 -24.91
C GLU A 146 12.36 -8.66 -25.92
N GLU A 147 11.17 -9.16 -26.25
CA GLU A 147 11.02 -10.29 -27.20
C GLU A 147 11.53 -9.92 -28.61
N GLN A 148 11.26 -8.71 -29.08
CA GLN A 148 11.74 -8.24 -30.38
C GLN A 148 13.27 -8.12 -30.42
N THR A 149 13.86 -7.62 -29.31
CA THR A 149 15.31 -7.46 -29.19
C THR A 149 16.02 -8.81 -29.17
N GLU A 150 15.47 -9.78 -28.44
CA GLU A 150 16.03 -11.15 -28.40
C GLU A 150 15.93 -11.86 -29.72
N ASN A 151 14.77 -11.85 -30.36
CA ASN A 151 14.56 -12.52 -31.63
C ASN A 151 15.53 -11.98 -32.70
N ALA A 152 15.62 -10.66 -32.86
CA ALA A 152 16.52 -10.05 -33.85
C ALA A 152 18.00 -10.29 -33.50
N SER A 153 18.38 -10.35 -32.21
CA SER A 153 19.74 -10.69 -31.80
C SER A 153 20.09 -12.13 -32.11
N ASN A 154 19.14 -13.08 -31.96
CA ASN A 154 19.32 -14.49 -32.30
C ASN A 154 19.37 -14.67 -33.80
N ASP A 155 18.52 -13.99 -34.57
CA ASP A 155 18.55 -14.05 -36.05
C ASP A 155 19.89 -13.52 -36.62
N LEU A 156 20.41 -12.42 -36.01
CA LEU A 156 21.74 -11.91 -36.38
C LEU A 156 22.85 -12.93 -36.07
N GLN A 157 22.81 -13.60 -34.92
CA GLN A 157 23.79 -14.61 -34.57
C GLN A 157 23.73 -15.81 -35.53
N HIS A 158 22.52 -16.29 -35.86
CA HIS A 158 22.31 -17.37 -36.83
C HIS A 158 22.86 -16.97 -38.20
N ALA A 159 22.60 -15.75 -38.67
CA ALA A 159 23.14 -15.28 -39.95
C ALA A 159 24.67 -15.18 -39.94
N LYS A 160 25.32 -14.81 -38.83
CA LYS A 160 26.77 -14.83 -38.67
C LYS A 160 27.32 -16.25 -38.76
N ASP A 161 26.70 -17.20 -38.09
CA ASP A 161 27.11 -18.60 -38.08
C ASP A 161 26.95 -19.24 -39.46
N GLU A 162 25.87 -18.99 -40.18
CA GLU A 162 25.65 -19.44 -41.57
C GLU A 162 26.66 -18.86 -42.54
N ASN A 163 26.94 -17.55 -42.42
CA ASN A 163 27.94 -16.88 -43.26
C ASN A 163 29.36 -17.44 -43.03
N ALA A 164 29.75 -17.69 -41.78
CA ALA A 164 31.02 -18.29 -41.42
C ALA A 164 31.16 -19.72 -41.98
N ALA A 165 30.09 -20.54 -41.86
CA ALA A 165 30.07 -21.89 -42.41
C ALA A 165 30.14 -21.89 -43.94
N ALA A 166 29.41 -20.97 -44.60
CA ALA A 166 29.46 -20.83 -46.06
C ALA A 166 30.85 -20.40 -46.54
N LYS A 167 31.49 -19.47 -45.84
CA LYS A 167 32.85 -19.02 -46.13
C LYS A 167 33.88 -20.13 -45.97
N GLU A 168 33.78 -20.94 -44.93
CA GLU A 168 34.62 -22.10 -44.69
C GLU A 168 34.42 -23.17 -45.78
N ALA A 169 33.16 -23.45 -46.14
CA ALA A 169 32.83 -24.39 -47.22
C ALA A 169 33.42 -23.91 -48.56
N ALA A 170 33.29 -22.62 -48.89
CA ALA A 170 33.88 -22.03 -50.09
C ALA A 170 35.41 -22.05 -50.10
N ALA A 171 36.06 -21.96 -48.95
CA ALA A 171 37.51 -22.07 -48.84
C ALA A 171 38.05 -23.50 -49.07
N ASN A 172 37.21 -24.51 -48.83
CA ASN A 172 37.53 -25.92 -48.97
C ASN A 172 37.00 -26.54 -50.30
N ASP A 173 36.36 -25.73 -51.14
CA ASP A 173 35.82 -26.16 -52.43
C ASP A 173 36.88 -26.01 -53.55
N ASP A 174 37.08 -27.04 -54.36
CA ASP A 174 37.99 -27.03 -55.53
C ASP A 174 37.35 -26.36 -56.76
N ASP A 175 36.08 -25.93 -56.72
CA ASP A 175 35.43 -25.26 -57.83
C ASP A 175 35.98 -23.83 -58.02
N PRO A 176 36.57 -23.48 -59.19
CA PRO A 176 37.13 -22.17 -59.44
C PRO A 176 36.10 -21.02 -59.46
N ASN A 177 34.78 -21.35 -59.44
CA ASN A 177 33.72 -20.37 -59.38
C ASN A 177 33.26 -20.09 -57.94
N THR A 178 33.73 -20.83 -56.95
CA THR A 178 33.42 -20.62 -55.54
C THR A 178 34.54 -19.81 -54.89
N ASN A 179 34.22 -18.59 -54.41
CA ASN A 179 35.19 -17.70 -53.83
C ASN A 179 34.80 -17.34 -52.38
N PRO A 180 35.66 -17.59 -51.39
CA PRO A 180 35.41 -17.13 -50.00
C PRO A 180 35.17 -15.61 -49.89
N SER A 181 35.65 -14.82 -50.85
CA SER A 181 35.44 -13.36 -50.87
C SER A 181 33.98 -12.96 -51.16
N ASP A 182 33.14 -13.90 -51.66
CA ASP A 182 31.71 -13.68 -51.92
C ASP A 182 30.92 -13.67 -50.61
N TYR A 183 31.54 -14.07 -49.48
CA TYR A 183 31.00 -14.07 -48.15
C TYR A 183 31.74 -13.02 -47.27
N PRO A 184 31.30 -11.74 -47.30
CA PRO A 184 31.94 -10.67 -46.55
C PRO A 184 31.83 -10.91 -45.02
N ASP A 185 32.89 -10.57 -44.31
CA ASP A 185 32.88 -10.66 -42.84
C ASP A 185 31.88 -9.68 -42.21
N PRO A 186 31.20 -10.12 -41.15
CA PRO A 186 30.38 -9.21 -40.35
C PRO A 186 31.22 -8.01 -39.88
N GLY A 187 30.63 -6.82 -39.92
CA GLY A 187 31.27 -5.64 -39.33
C GLY A 187 31.34 -5.76 -37.81
N GLU A 188 32.35 -5.14 -37.23
CA GLU A 188 32.56 -5.13 -35.78
C GLU A 188 32.28 -3.70 -35.25
N VAL A 189 31.66 -3.64 -34.09
CA VAL A 189 31.47 -2.42 -33.29
C VAL A 189 32.20 -2.65 -31.97
N GLU A 190 33.06 -1.71 -31.57
CA GLU A 190 33.94 -1.84 -30.40
C GLU A 190 33.12 -2.11 -29.12
N ASP A 191 31.99 -1.42 -28.96
CA ASP A 191 31.03 -1.64 -27.88
C ASP A 191 29.66 -1.99 -28.50
N ASN A 192 29.39 -3.29 -28.65
CA ASN A 192 28.18 -3.76 -29.29
C ASN A 192 26.97 -3.63 -28.34
N PRO A 193 25.96 -2.80 -28.66
CA PRO A 193 24.76 -2.62 -27.83
C PRO A 193 24.04 -3.90 -27.45
N LEU A 194 24.01 -4.90 -28.34
CA LEU A 194 23.31 -6.17 -28.09
C LEU A 194 24.07 -7.06 -27.09
N ASP A 195 25.40 -6.97 -27.04
CA ASP A 195 26.21 -7.72 -26.07
C ASP A 195 26.12 -7.08 -24.69
N ALA A 196 26.16 -5.74 -24.60
CA ALA A 196 25.90 -5.00 -23.36
C ALA A 196 24.50 -5.30 -22.79
N TYR A 197 23.48 -5.38 -23.63
CA TYR A 197 22.12 -5.78 -23.25
C TYR A 197 22.08 -7.19 -22.69
N LYS A 198 22.71 -8.18 -23.38
CA LYS A 198 22.74 -9.58 -22.91
C LYS A 198 23.44 -9.72 -21.56
N GLU A 199 24.54 -9.00 -21.35
CA GLU A 199 25.27 -9.00 -20.08
C GLU A 199 24.41 -8.46 -18.94
N LEU A 200 23.79 -7.28 -19.10
CA LEU A 200 22.89 -6.72 -18.08
C LEU A 200 21.67 -7.58 -17.83
N LYS A 201 21.06 -8.13 -18.89
CA LYS A 201 19.94 -9.06 -18.73
C LYS A 201 20.33 -10.32 -17.96
N GLY A 202 21.54 -10.84 -18.20
CA GLY A 202 22.08 -11.97 -17.45
C GLY A 202 22.32 -11.67 -15.97
N ILE A 203 22.69 -10.43 -15.61
CA ILE A 203 22.81 -9.98 -14.23
C ILE A 203 21.40 -9.80 -13.61
N PHE A 204 20.48 -9.17 -14.35
CA PHE A 204 19.10 -8.93 -13.95
C PHE A 204 18.33 -10.23 -13.65
N ALA A 205 18.56 -11.28 -14.45
CA ALA A 205 17.97 -12.61 -14.24
C ALA A 205 18.45 -13.29 -12.95
N LYS A 206 19.62 -12.93 -12.41
CA LYS A 206 20.14 -13.41 -11.12
C LYS A 206 19.57 -12.67 -9.92
N GLY A 207 18.96 -11.50 -10.13
CA GLY A 207 18.30 -10.70 -9.11
C GLY A 207 18.26 -9.23 -9.54
N ILE A 208 17.06 -8.76 -9.86
CA ILE A 208 16.83 -7.39 -10.36
C ILE A 208 17.43 -6.31 -9.42
N LEU A 209 17.30 -6.50 -8.11
CA LEU A 209 17.77 -5.53 -7.14
C LEU A 209 19.29 -5.37 -7.13
N SER A 210 20.05 -6.45 -7.44
CA SER A 210 21.51 -6.39 -7.48
C SER A 210 22.06 -5.45 -8.56
N THR A 211 21.25 -5.11 -9.56
CA THR A 211 21.62 -4.18 -10.64
C THR A 211 21.29 -2.73 -10.33
N VAL A 212 20.37 -2.48 -9.40
CA VAL A 212 19.82 -1.14 -9.14
C VAL A 212 20.05 -0.61 -7.73
N VAL A 213 20.31 -1.50 -6.76
CA VAL A 213 20.50 -1.16 -5.34
C VAL A 213 21.72 -1.89 -4.78
N ASP A 214 22.36 -1.30 -3.79
CA ASP A 214 23.40 -1.96 -3.02
C ASP A 214 22.79 -3.03 -2.11
N ALA A 215 23.18 -4.30 -2.30
CA ALA A 215 22.59 -5.44 -1.61
C ALA A 215 22.75 -5.37 -0.07
N GLU A 216 23.77 -4.68 0.45
CA GLU A 216 24.00 -4.50 1.89
C GLU A 216 22.97 -3.56 2.55
N SER A 217 22.22 -2.79 1.78
CA SER A 217 21.22 -1.82 2.27
C SER A 217 19.79 -2.35 2.27
N LEU A 218 19.55 -3.57 1.79
CA LEU A 218 18.20 -4.14 1.68
C LEU A 218 17.72 -4.72 3.02
N SER A 219 16.43 -4.50 3.31
CA SER A 219 15.74 -5.13 4.43
C SER A 219 15.44 -6.59 4.14
N ASP A 220 15.66 -7.46 5.12
CA ASP A 220 15.37 -8.90 5.08
C ASP A 220 14.07 -9.28 5.81
N LYS A 221 13.23 -8.28 6.12
CA LYS A 221 11.98 -8.51 6.85
C LYS A 221 10.98 -9.29 6.02
N GLU A 222 10.25 -10.16 6.69
CA GLU A 222 9.25 -11.06 6.11
C GLU A 222 7.94 -10.99 6.89
N VAL A 223 6.85 -11.37 6.24
CA VAL A 223 5.51 -11.53 6.81
C VAL A 223 4.98 -12.92 6.50
N GLU A 224 4.40 -13.56 7.50
CA GLU A 224 3.74 -14.86 7.35
C GLU A 224 2.33 -14.65 6.78
N ILE A 225 2.22 -14.56 5.46
CA ILE A 225 1.00 -14.15 4.73
C ILE A 225 -0.22 -14.96 5.15
N ASP A 226 -0.10 -16.27 5.30
CA ASP A 226 -1.23 -17.17 5.61
C ASP A 226 -1.88 -16.85 6.96
N THR A 227 -1.17 -16.18 7.87
CA THR A 227 -1.68 -15.78 9.19
C THR A 227 -2.28 -14.38 9.20
N MET A 228 -2.07 -13.61 8.15
CA MET A 228 -2.47 -12.21 8.06
C MET A 228 -3.97 -12.01 7.78
N PRO A 229 -4.56 -10.88 8.19
CA PRO A 229 -5.97 -10.56 7.98
C PRO A 229 -6.47 -10.75 6.55
N SER A 230 -5.67 -10.39 5.54
CA SER A 230 -6.07 -10.53 4.13
C SER A 230 -6.20 -11.99 3.64
N HIS A 231 -5.68 -12.97 4.40
CA HIS A 231 -5.61 -14.40 4.00
C HIS A 231 -6.30 -15.36 4.96
N ARG A 232 -6.67 -14.92 6.18
CA ARG A 232 -7.37 -15.76 7.14
C ARG A 232 -8.86 -15.45 7.24
N GLN A 233 -9.62 -16.32 7.91
CA GLN A 233 -11.00 -16.02 8.30
C GLN A 233 -11.00 -14.97 9.41
N LEU A 234 -11.76 -13.89 9.20
CA LEU A 234 -11.82 -12.74 10.09
C LEU A 234 -12.99 -12.83 11.07
N ASN A 235 -12.81 -12.17 12.22
CA ASN A 235 -13.93 -11.80 13.07
C ASN A 235 -14.73 -10.69 12.40
N THR A 236 -16.03 -10.62 12.66
CA THR A 236 -16.93 -9.61 12.07
C THR A 236 -17.77 -8.96 13.15
N GLY A 237 -17.94 -7.66 13.06
CA GLY A 237 -18.88 -6.90 13.87
C GLY A 237 -20.33 -7.04 13.39
N ALA A 238 -21.27 -6.54 14.19
CA ALA A 238 -22.69 -6.59 13.87
C ALA A 238 -23.25 -5.26 13.32
N LEU A 239 -22.48 -4.17 13.43
CA LEU A 239 -22.88 -2.83 13.00
C LEU A 239 -22.35 -2.59 11.58
N ALA A 240 -23.24 -2.24 10.64
CA ALA A 240 -22.85 -1.94 9.25
C ALA A 240 -22.01 -0.65 9.16
N VAL A 241 -20.97 -0.70 8.35
CA VAL A 241 -20.11 0.47 8.05
C VAL A 241 -20.59 1.11 6.74
N ASN A 242 -20.99 2.35 6.80
CA ASN A 242 -21.37 3.09 5.58
C ASN A 242 -20.14 3.73 4.94
N SER A 243 -19.81 3.31 3.73
CA SER A 243 -18.73 3.89 2.94
C SER A 243 -19.20 5.06 2.07
N GLY A 244 -18.39 6.10 2.02
CA GLY A 244 -18.51 7.13 1.01
C GLY A 244 -17.55 6.84 -0.14
N ASP A 245 -17.96 6.04 -1.13
CA ASP A 245 -17.15 5.71 -2.30
C ASP A 245 -17.09 6.87 -3.29
N THR A 246 -16.23 7.83 -3.05
CA THR A 246 -15.97 8.92 -4.00
C THR A 246 -14.53 8.86 -4.51
N LEU A 247 -14.28 9.34 -5.75
CA LEU A 247 -12.92 9.50 -6.28
C LEU A 247 -12.03 10.36 -5.38
N VAL A 248 -12.65 11.28 -4.64
CA VAL A 248 -11.95 12.12 -3.67
C VAL A 248 -11.51 11.29 -2.46
N ASP A 249 -12.37 10.41 -1.95
CA ASP A 249 -12.03 9.55 -0.81
C ASP A 249 -10.92 8.56 -1.18
N LYS A 250 -10.94 8.00 -2.40
CA LYS A 250 -9.83 7.17 -2.91
C LYS A 250 -8.51 7.94 -2.94
N ALA A 251 -8.49 9.16 -3.47
CA ALA A 251 -7.29 9.98 -3.52
C ALA A 251 -6.76 10.30 -2.11
N LEU A 252 -7.66 10.60 -1.17
CA LEU A 252 -7.32 10.86 0.23
C LEU A 252 -6.79 9.60 0.92
N PHE A 253 -7.37 8.44 0.63
CA PHE A 253 -6.90 7.18 1.20
C PHE A 253 -5.49 6.82 0.69
N ILE A 254 -5.21 7.00 -0.61
CA ILE A 254 -3.86 6.79 -1.16
C ILE A 254 -2.86 7.76 -0.55
N ASP A 255 -3.24 9.03 -0.35
CA ASP A 255 -2.38 9.99 0.34
C ASP A 255 -2.09 9.58 1.79
N TYR A 256 -3.12 9.13 2.50
CA TYR A 256 -2.97 8.58 3.84
C TYR A 256 -1.95 7.44 3.85
N LEU A 257 -2.06 6.47 2.91
CA LEU A 257 -1.12 5.35 2.82
C LEU A 257 0.31 5.83 2.57
N LEU A 258 0.54 6.71 1.59
CA LEU A 258 1.87 7.26 1.27
C LEU A 258 2.48 8.17 2.34
N SER A 259 1.66 8.66 3.27
CA SER A 259 2.10 9.55 4.35
C SER A 259 2.37 8.83 5.66
N ASN A 260 1.71 7.67 5.87
CA ASN A 260 1.77 6.94 7.14
C ASN A 260 2.35 5.52 7.02
N TYR A 261 2.79 5.09 5.82
CA TYR A 261 3.44 3.81 5.59
C TYR A 261 4.84 4.03 5.02
N SER A 262 5.80 3.23 5.49
CA SER A 262 7.19 3.27 5.03
C SER A 262 7.31 2.72 3.60
N TYR A 263 8.28 3.23 2.83
CA TYR A 263 8.65 2.69 1.53
C TYR A 263 10.17 2.83 1.33
N TYR A 264 10.72 2.16 0.33
CA TYR A 264 12.14 2.24 0.05
C TYR A 264 12.59 3.70 -0.15
N GLY A 265 13.54 4.14 0.67
CA GLY A 265 14.02 5.53 0.72
C GLY A 265 13.27 6.44 1.70
N ASN A 266 12.20 5.98 2.35
CA ASN A 266 11.47 6.71 3.40
C ASN A 266 11.08 5.77 4.55
N ASP A 267 11.98 5.58 5.50
CA ASP A 267 11.76 4.76 6.70
C ASP A 267 11.13 5.60 7.83
N LEU A 268 9.85 5.37 8.11
CA LEU A 268 9.11 5.95 9.24
C LEU A 268 9.44 5.27 10.58
N LYS A 269 10.34 4.28 10.57
CA LYS A 269 10.83 3.52 11.73
C LYS A 269 9.75 2.68 12.40
N HIS A 270 8.77 2.21 11.64
CA HIS A 270 7.83 1.21 12.12
C HIS A 270 8.54 -0.11 12.41
N ASP A 271 7.97 -0.90 13.33
CA ASP A 271 8.36 -2.29 13.53
C ASP A 271 7.81 -3.15 12.38
N GLY A 272 8.35 -4.35 12.18
CA GLY A 272 7.94 -5.24 11.08
C GLY A 272 8.56 -4.87 9.74
N LEU A 273 7.76 -4.89 8.66
CA LEU A 273 8.19 -4.59 7.28
C LEU A 273 8.75 -3.16 7.17
N LYS A 274 9.72 -2.98 6.25
CA LYS A 274 10.33 -1.67 5.96
C LYS A 274 9.84 -1.08 4.64
N TYR A 275 9.40 -1.93 3.70
CA TYR A 275 8.86 -1.53 2.41
C TYR A 275 7.35 -1.80 2.39
N GLU A 276 6.65 -1.12 3.32
CA GLU A 276 5.23 -1.30 3.58
C GLU A 276 4.38 -0.93 2.36
N VAL A 277 4.69 0.17 1.67
CA VAL A 277 3.93 0.61 0.48
C VAL A 277 4.13 -0.37 -0.67
N GLU A 278 5.35 -0.89 -0.86
CA GLU A 278 5.63 -1.93 -1.85
C GLU A 278 4.84 -3.21 -1.55
N TYR A 279 4.70 -3.57 -0.26
CA TYR A 279 3.80 -4.64 0.16
C TYR A 279 2.35 -4.34 -0.19
N LEU A 280 1.86 -3.11 0.07
CA LEU A 280 0.49 -2.70 -0.30
C LEU A 280 0.23 -2.88 -1.80
N VAL A 281 1.20 -2.57 -2.65
CA VAL A 281 1.11 -2.76 -4.11
C VAL A 281 1.14 -4.24 -4.49
N THR A 282 2.06 -5.03 -3.92
CA THR A 282 2.38 -6.36 -4.44
C THR A 282 1.77 -7.53 -3.66
N GLY A 283 1.59 -7.36 -2.34
CA GLY A 283 1.17 -8.43 -1.42
C GLY A 283 2.17 -9.59 -1.31
N LYS A 284 3.48 -9.32 -1.45
CA LYS A 284 4.54 -10.35 -1.37
C LYS A 284 5.03 -10.54 0.06
N GLU A 285 5.50 -11.75 0.36
CA GLU A 285 5.85 -12.21 1.72
C GLU A 285 7.10 -11.56 2.34
N SER A 286 7.88 -10.79 1.59
CA SER A 286 9.07 -10.13 2.11
C SER A 286 9.33 -8.77 1.46
N ASP A 287 10.08 -7.92 2.18
CA ASP A 287 10.53 -6.62 1.68
C ASP A 287 11.28 -6.74 0.36
N VAL A 288 12.19 -7.72 0.25
CA VAL A 288 12.97 -7.96 -0.97
C VAL A 288 12.07 -8.33 -2.14
N LEU A 289 11.10 -9.23 -1.95
CA LEU A 289 10.18 -9.65 -3.01
C LEU A 289 9.22 -8.53 -3.41
N SER A 290 8.73 -7.75 -2.44
CA SER A 290 7.86 -6.59 -2.69
C SER A 290 8.61 -5.54 -3.52
N LEU A 291 9.80 -5.13 -3.10
CA LEU A 291 10.62 -4.15 -3.82
C LEU A 291 11.01 -4.66 -5.21
N SER A 292 11.43 -5.93 -5.34
CA SER A 292 11.83 -6.50 -6.63
C SER A 292 10.68 -6.52 -7.63
N THR A 293 9.46 -6.80 -7.17
CA THR A 293 8.25 -6.80 -8.01
C THR A 293 7.92 -5.37 -8.48
N VAL A 294 7.95 -4.39 -7.57
CA VAL A 294 7.74 -2.97 -7.94
C VAL A 294 8.80 -2.49 -8.91
N VAL A 295 10.06 -2.85 -8.70
CA VAL A 295 11.17 -2.48 -9.61
C VAL A 295 10.99 -3.12 -10.99
N ALA A 296 10.49 -4.37 -11.07
CA ALA A 296 10.19 -5.02 -12.34
C ALA A 296 9.05 -4.28 -13.11
N GLU A 297 7.99 -3.90 -12.41
CA GLU A 297 6.89 -3.11 -13.01
C GLU A 297 7.37 -1.73 -13.47
N LEU A 298 8.21 -1.07 -12.66
CA LEU A 298 8.82 0.20 -13.00
C LEU A 298 9.74 0.09 -14.22
N MET A 299 10.48 -1.02 -14.33
CA MET A 299 11.32 -1.31 -15.49
C MET A 299 10.49 -1.35 -16.79
N LEU A 300 9.37 -2.06 -16.80
CA LEU A 300 8.49 -2.15 -17.97
C LEU A 300 7.95 -0.77 -18.41
N ILE A 301 7.59 0.09 -17.44
CA ILE A 301 7.10 1.44 -17.74
C ILE A 301 8.24 2.30 -18.33
N ARG A 302 9.42 2.27 -17.71
CA ARG A 302 10.57 3.06 -18.14
C ARG A 302 11.09 2.62 -19.52
N GLU A 303 11.17 1.31 -19.74
CA GLU A 303 11.61 0.75 -21.01
C GLU A 303 10.68 1.18 -22.16
N SER A 304 9.36 1.06 -21.96
CA SER A 304 8.39 1.50 -22.95
C SER A 304 8.50 3.01 -23.23
N ALA A 305 8.63 3.84 -22.19
CA ALA A 305 8.77 5.29 -22.32
C ALA A 305 10.08 5.69 -23.01
N ASN A 306 11.20 5.07 -22.66
CA ASN A 306 12.51 5.33 -23.25
C ASN A 306 12.57 4.84 -24.72
N TYR A 307 11.97 3.69 -25.02
CA TYR A 307 11.84 3.20 -26.38
C TYR A 307 11.08 4.18 -27.29
N LEU A 308 9.94 4.70 -26.81
CA LEU A 308 9.16 5.72 -27.51
C LEU A 308 9.97 7.02 -27.70
N THR A 309 10.75 7.42 -26.69
CA THR A 309 11.62 8.60 -26.77
C THR A 309 12.64 8.46 -27.89
N ILE A 310 13.29 7.31 -28.03
CA ILE A 310 14.25 7.05 -29.12
C ILE A 310 13.53 7.11 -30.47
N LEU A 311 12.38 6.44 -30.62
CA LEU A 311 11.63 6.41 -31.88
C LEU A 311 11.17 7.80 -32.35
N GLN A 312 10.85 8.69 -31.41
CA GLN A 312 10.45 10.06 -31.71
C GLN A 312 11.64 10.96 -32.08
N ASN A 313 12.88 10.48 -31.90
CA ASN A 313 14.10 11.24 -32.18
C ASN A 313 14.84 10.72 -33.41
N PRO A 314 14.74 11.40 -34.56
CA PRO A 314 15.38 10.96 -35.81
C PRO A 314 16.90 10.78 -35.72
N SER A 315 17.58 11.58 -34.88
CA SER A 315 19.04 11.45 -34.71
C SER A 315 19.43 10.19 -33.97
N MET A 316 18.66 9.77 -32.94
CA MET A 316 18.89 8.54 -32.21
C MET A 316 18.57 7.33 -33.08
N VAL A 317 17.46 7.36 -33.83
CA VAL A 317 17.12 6.31 -34.80
C VAL A 317 18.20 6.15 -35.88
N ALA A 318 18.79 7.25 -36.34
CA ALA A 318 19.87 7.19 -37.34
C ALA A 318 21.14 6.53 -36.77
N GLN A 319 21.50 6.80 -35.52
CA GLN A 319 22.65 6.13 -34.86
C GLN A 319 22.42 4.62 -34.73
N ALA A 320 21.23 4.21 -34.30
CA ALA A 320 20.88 2.79 -34.23
C ALA A 320 20.90 2.11 -35.63
N ALA A 321 20.44 2.80 -36.67
CA ALA A 321 20.48 2.31 -38.04
C ALA A 321 21.93 2.19 -38.59
N GLU A 322 22.81 3.11 -38.22
CA GLU A 322 24.24 3.03 -38.58
C GLU A 322 24.88 1.78 -37.97
N ILE A 323 24.70 1.55 -36.66
CA ILE A 323 25.21 0.36 -35.98
C ILE A 323 24.61 -0.91 -36.59
N ALA A 324 23.31 -0.95 -36.85
CA ALA A 324 22.64 -2.10 -37.49
C ALA A 324 23.21 -2.39 -38.87
N THR A 325 23.54 -1.36 -39.64
CA THR A 325 24.18 -1.55 -40.98
C THR A 325 25.58 -2.10 -40.84
N ILE A 326 26.35 -1.70 -39.83
CA ILE A 326 27.69 -2.30 -39.57
C ILE A 326 27.56 -3.78 -39.21
N LEU A 327 26.63 -4.09 -38.25
CA LEU A 327 26.51 -5.45 -37.69
C LEU A 327 25.84 -6.44 -38.64
N ALA A 328 24.85 -6.04 -39.44
CA ALA A 328 24.02 -6.93 -40.27
C ALA A 328 24.15 -6.68 -41.78
N GLY A 329 24.88 -5.65 -42.21
CA GLY A 329 25.00 -5.27 -43.62
C GLY A 329 25.64 -6.36 -44.50
N PHE A 330 26.49 -7.21 -43.94
CA PHE A 330 27.10 -8.35 -44.63
C PHE A 330 26.06 -9.34 -45.21
N THR A 331 24.87 -9.40 -44.61
CA THR A 331 23.79 -10.28 -45.06
C THR A 331 23.08 -9.79 -46.30
N MET A 332 23.25 -8.52 -46.67
CA MET A 332 22.49 -7.83 -47.73
C MET A 332 20.96 -7.98 -47.60
N ASN A 333 20.48 -8.32 -46.42
CA ASN A 333 19.06 -8.51 -46.12
C ASN A 333 18.47 -7.26 -45.42
N PRO A 334 17.71 -6.42 -46.14
CA PRO A 334 17.13 -5.19 -45.54
C PRO A 334 16.21 -5.48 -44.34
N GLY A 335 15.50 -6.63 -44.35
CA GLY A 335 14.62 -7.03 -43.28
C GLY A 335 15.38 -7.32 -41.98
N LEU A 336 16.52 -8.01 -42.07
CA LEU A 336 17.37 -8.27 -40.92
C LEU A 336 18.05 -7.03 -40.40
N ILE A 337 18.55 -6.15 -41.28
CA ILE A 337 19.12 -4.84 -40.87
C ILE A 337 18.06 -4.01 -40.12
N GLU A 338 16.84 -3.99 -40.61
CA GLU A 338 15.72 -3.28 -39.94
C GLU A 338 15.39 -3.91 -38.57
N ALA A 339 15.33 -5.24 -38.46
CA ALA A 339 15.10 -5.94 -37.20
C ALA A 339 16.23 -5.66 -36.18
N VAL A 340 17.47 -5.70 -36.61
CA VAL A 340 18.65 -5.40 -35.76
C VAL A 340 18.63 -3.94 -35.31
N LYS A 341 18.21 -2.97 -36.16
CA LYS A 341 18.03 -1.57 -35.75
C LYS A 341 17.06 -1.47 -34.56
N TYR A 342 15.89 -2.10 -34.63
CA TYR A 342 14.94 -2.05 -33.52
C TYR A 342 15.44 -2.79 -32.28
N ALA A 343 16.23 -3.86 -32.45
CA ALA A 343 16.88 -4.54 -31.33
C ALA A 343 17.90 -3.63 -30.61
N ILE A 344 18.67 -2.83 -31.38
CA ILE A 344 19.60 -1.85 -30.80
C ILE A 344 18.85 -0.74 -30.06
N ILE A 345 17.72 -0.26 -30.61
CA ILE A 345 16.85 0.71 -29.94
C ILE A 345 16.32 0.12 -28.62
N GLY A 346 15.90 -1.15 -28.62
CA GLY A 346 15.45 -1.85 -27.42
C GLY A 346 16.56 -1.97 -26.38
N ALA A 347 17.74 -2.42 -26.79
CA ALA A 347 18.92 -2.52 -25.90
C ALA A 347 19.29 -1.16 -25.28
N TRP A 348 19.26 -0.11 -26.07
CA TRP A 348 19.53 1.25 -25.59
C TRP A 348 18.48 1.73 -24.59
N ALA A 349 17.19 1.54 -24.90
CA ALA A 349 16.08 1.89 -24.00
C ALA A 349 16.15 1.11 -22.68
N TYR A 350 16.50 -0.18 -22.73
CA TYR A 350 16.67 -1.04 -21.56
C TYR A 350 17.74 -0.52 -20.61
N ILE A 351 18.92 -0.20 -21.14
CA ILE A 351 20.06 0.31 -20.34
C ILE A 351 19.73 1.67 -19.73
N GLU A 352 19.14 2.58 -20.52
CA GLU A 352 18.67 3.87 -19.99
C GLU A 352 17.66 3.70 -18.87
N SER A 353 16.79 2.69 -18.97
CA SER A 353 15.77 2.41 -17.94
C SER A 353 16.37 1.91 -16.62
N ILE A 354 17.45 1.13 -16.66
CA ILE A 354 18.21 0.77 -15.47
C ILE A 354 18.82 1.99 -14.80
N LEU A 355 19.37 2.93 -15.58
CA LEU A 355 19.92 4.19 -15.06
C LEU A 355 18.83 5.04 -14.39
N ASP A 356 17.64 5.08 -14.99
CA ASP A 356 16.47 5.77 -14.45
C ASP A 356 16.07 5.21 -13.09
N ILE A 357 15.97 3.89 -12.99
CA ILE A 357 15.57 3.21 -11.74
C ILE A 357 16.62 3.44 -10.65
N ARG A 358 17.90 3.35 -10.98
CA ARG A 358 18.98 3.68 -10.03
C ARG A 358 18.86 5.11 -9.49
N LEU A 359 18.50 6.05 -10.35
CA LEU A 359 18.28 7.43 -9.93
C LEU A 359 17.03 7.57 -9.06
N LEU A 360 15.90 6.97 -9.45
CA LEU A 360 14.65 7.00 -8.72
C LEU A 360 14.79 6.41 -7.31
N LEU A 361 15.42 5.24 -7.19
CA LEU A 361 15.66 4.58 -5.90
C LEU A 361 16.68 5.35 -5.04
N ALA A 362 17.52 6.18 -5.65
CA ALA A 362 18.40 7.11 -4.93
C ALA A 362 17.71 8.44 -4.54
N GLY A 363 16.39 8.58 -4.74
CA GLY A 363 15.61 9.77 -4.41
C GLY A 363 15.62 10.86 -5.49
N GLY A 364 16.13 10.56 -6.70
CA GLY A 364 16.08 11.47 -7.83
C GLY A 364 14.75 11.46 -8.58
N LYS A 365 14.66 12.29 -9.63
CA LYS A 365 13.48 12.43 -10.48
C LYS A 365 13.84 12.26 -11.95
N VAL A 366 12.95 11.63 -12.71
CA VAL A 366 13.10 11.34 -14.14
C VAL A 366 11.86 11.81 -14.89
N SER A 367 12.04 12.46 -16.04
CA SER A 367 10.92 12.78 -16.94
C SER A 367 10.28 11.50 -17.49
N LEU A 368 8.95 11.45 -17.55
CA LEU A 368 8.25 10.29 -18.10
C LEU A 368 8.67 10.03 -19.55
N ILE A 369 8.67 11.08 -20.38
CA ILE A 369 9.23 11.08 -21.73
C ILE A 369 10.38 12.08 -21.69
N LYS A 370 11.60 11.62 -21.99
CA LYS A 370 12.82 12.42 -21.93
C LYS A 370 13.03 13.25 -23.19
N THR A 371 13.68 14.37 -23.00
CA THR A 371 14.34 15.12 -24.10
C THR A 371 15.76 14.60 -24.34
N ILE A 372 16.41 15.01 -25.42
CA ILE A 372 17.81 14.64 -25.69
C ILE A 372 18.75 15.12 -24.58
N ASP A 373 18.51 16.30 -24.02
CA ASP A 373 19.34 16.88 -22.95
C ASP A 373 19.22 16.10 -21.64
N GLU A 374 18.10 15.44 -21.41
CA GLU A 374 17.82 14.59 -20.26
C GLU A 374 18.30 13.13 -20.45
N TRP A 375 18.65 12.76 -21.67
CA TRP A 375 19.17 11.44 -22.00
C TRP A 375 20.58 11.24 -21.48
N THR A 376 20.91 10.06 -20.98
CA THR A 376 22.17 9.81 -20.28
C THR A 376 23.11 8.92 -21.07
N SER A 377 22.61 7.78 -21.57
CA SER A 377 23.45 6.77 -22.21
C SER A 377 23.81 7.11 -23.66
N ASP A 378 24.98 6.61 -24.09
CA ASP A 378 25.44 6.72 -25.48
C ASP A 378 25.42 5.32 -26.10
N VAL A 379 24.72 5.18 -27.23
CA VAL A 379 24.56 3.88 -27.92
C VAL A 379 25.87 3.28 -28.38
N TRP A 380 26.90 4.08 -28.57
CA TRP A 380 28.24 3.63 -28.95
C TRP A 380 29.12 3.20 -27.78
N HIS A 381 28.68 3.43 -26.54
CA HIS A 381 29.45 3.17 -25.32
C HIS A 381 28.55 2.61 -24.20
N LEU A 382 27.65 1.69 -24.52
CA LEU A 382 26.66 1.17 -23.54
C LEU A 382 27.31 0.33 -22.43
N SER A 383 28.42 -0.35 -22.70
CA SER A 383 29.15 -1.13 -21.69
C SER A 383 29.65 -0.29 -20.51
N THR A 384 29.88 1.02 -20.72
CA THR A 384 30.32 1.94 -19.66
C THR A 384 29.26 2.11 -18.55
N PHE A 385 27.99 1.79 -18.82
CA PHE A 385 26.87 1.94 -17.89
C PHE A 385 26.51 0.64 -17.15
N LEU A 386 27.26 -0.43 -17.37
CA LEU A 386 27.11 -1.71 -16.65
C LEU A 386 27.44 -1.57 -15.16
N ASP A 387 28.30 -0.63 -14.78
CA ASP A 387 28.64 -0.33 -13.37
C ASP A 387 27.39 0.17 -12.61
N THR A 388 27.14 -0.40 -11.44
CA THR A 388 26.01 -0.07 -10.54
C THR A 388 26.02 1.37 -10.02
N LYS A 389 27.15 2.08 -10.13
CA LYS A 389 27.29 3.48 -9.68
C LYS A 389 26.72 4.49 -10.67
N SER A 390 26.60 4.12 -11.95
CA SER A 390 26.06 5.01 -12.98
C SER A 390 24.56 5.19 -12.79
N LYS A 391 24.09 6.45 -12.84
CA LYS A 391 22.68 6.85 -12.70
C LYS A 391 22.30 7.78 -13.83
N ALA A 392 20.99 7.88 -14.13
CA ALA A 392 20.47 8.84 -15.09
C ALA A 392 20.70 10.30 -14.66
N LYS A 393 20.57 11.21 -15.62
CA LYS A 393 20.56 12.64 -15.34
C LYS A 393 19.32 13.03 -14.55
N GLN A 394 19.52 13.88 -13.53
CA GLN A 394 18.44 14.43 -12.69
C GLN A 394 17.57 15.40 -13.51
N CYS A 395 16.26 15.26 -13.41
CA CYS A 395 15.28 16.17 -14.02
C CYS A 395 14.54 16.93 -12.92
N GLU A 396 14.57 18.27 -12.94
CA GLU A 396 13.89 19.07 -11.89
C GLU A 396 12.37 18.89 -11.88
N ASN A 397 11.75 18.81 -13.07
CA ASN A 397 10.30 18.63 -13.23
C ASN A 397 9.91 17.17 -13.48
N GLY A 398 10.80 16.23 -13.18
CA GLY A 398 10.53 14.80 -13.35
C GLY A 398 9.65 14.20 -12.26
N ILE A 399 9.31 12.94 -12.45
CA ILE A 399 8.55 12.09 -11.53
C ILE A 399 9.56 11.35 -10.67
N GLY A 400 9.35 11.31 -9.33
CA GLY A 400 10.16 10.56 -8.38
C GLY A 400 9.57 9.19 -8.06
N TYR A 401 10.26 8.42 -7.25
CA TYR A 401 9.82 7.07 -6.87
C TYR A 401 8.48 7.06 -6.14
N LYS A 402 8.25 8.03 -5.22
CA LYS A 402 6.98 8.18 -4.49
C LYS A 402 5.79 8.36 -5.45
N GLU A 403 5.94 9.17 -6.49
CA GLU A 403 4.89 9.41 -7.46
C GLU A 403 4.60 8.17 -8.33
N TYR A 404 5.59 7.31 -8.60
CA TYR A 404 5.36 6.00 -9.22
C TYR A 404 4.59 5.06 -8.30
N LEU A 405 4.94 5.00 -7.00
CA LEU A 405 4.18 4.23 -6.00
C LEU A 405 2.73 4.70 -5.91
N LEU A 406 2.51 6.02 -5.92
CA LEU A 406 1.16 6.60 -5.99
C LEU A 406 0.39 6.06 -7.20
N GLY A 407 1.03 6.05 -8.38
CA GLY A 407 0.42 5.49 -9.58
C GLY A 407 0.07 4.01 -9.46
N PHE A 408 0.95 3.20 -8.89
CA PHE A 408 0.69 1.77 -8.65
C PHE A 408 -0.46 1.54 -7.66
N LEU A 409 -0.51 2.29 -6.56
CA LEU A 409 -1.63 2.24 -5.61
C LEU A 409 -2.97 2.56 -6.28
N CYS A 410 -3.01 3.54 -7.19
CA CYS A 410 -4.23 3.90 -7.93
C CYS A 410 -4.80 2.75 -8.78
N LEU A 411 -3.98 1.78 -9.20
CA LEU A 411 -4.40 0.63 -10.00
C LEU A 411 -5.13 -0.43 -9.17
N HIS A 412 -4.99 -0.40 -7.85
CA HIS A 412 -5.62 -1.37 -6.96
C HIS A 412 -6.98 -0.87 -6.44
N PRO A 413 -7.94 -1.78 -6.16
CA PRO A 413 -9.16 -1.47 -5.42
C PRO A 413 -8.83 -1.09 -3.96
N ASP A 414 -9.59 -0.13 -3.40
CA ASP A 414 -9.35 0.39 -2.07
C ASP A 414 -9.47 -0.68 -0.97
N ASN A 415 -10.40 -1.62 -1.12
CA ASN A 415 -10.56 -2.73 -0.20
C ASN A 415 -9.35 -3.69 -0.19
N VAL A 416 -8.70 -3.91 -1.33
CA VAL A 416 -7.46 -4.70 -1.40
C VAL A 416 -6.33 -3.98 -0.66
N LEU A 417 -6.19 -2.67 -0.87
CA LEU A 417 -5.20 -1.85 -0.19
C LEU A 417 -5.46 -1.81 1.33
N ALA A 418 -6.72 -1.67 1.74
CA ALA A 418 -7.09 -1.64 3.15
C ALA A 418 -6.81 -2.98 3.86
N MET A 419 -7.09 -4.11 3.21
CA MET A 419 -6.78 -5.42 3.78
C MET A 419 -5.26 -5.66 3.88
N ARG A 420 -4.49 -5.27 2.87
CA ARG A 420 -3.02 -5.31 2.96
C ARG A 420 -2.48 -4.32 3.99
N ALA A 421 -3.12 -3.17 4.17
CA ALA A 421 -2.78 -2.23 5.24
C ALA A 421 -3.03 -2.84 6.63
N SER A 422 -4.11 -3.63 6.80
CA SER A 422 -4.34 -4.38 8.04
C SER A 422 -3.25 -5.43 8.30
N ASP A 423 -2.72 -6.08 7.26
CA ASP A 423 -1.60 -7.02 7.39
C ASP A 423 -0.35 -6.32 7.91
N VAL A 424 -0.02 -5.16 7.31
CA VAL A 424 1.14 -4.34 7.73
C VAL A 424 1.00 -3.91 9.18
N MET A 425 -0.17 -3.39 9.57
CA MET A 425 -0.44 -2.97 10.95
C MET A 425 -0.31 -4.14 11.93
N GLU A 426 -0.86 -5.32 11.59
CA GLU A 426 -0.78 -6.50 12.44
C GLU A 426 0.66 -7.05 12.53
N ASN A 427 1.39 -7.08 11.43
CA ASN A 427 2.80 -7.46 11.42
C ASN A 427 3.65 -6.54 12.30
N ALA A 428 3.42 -5.23 12.23
CA ALA A 428 4.11 -4.25 13.05
C ALA A 428 3.77 -4.40 14.55
N LEU A 429 2.50 -4.57 14.90
CA LEU A 429 2.05 -4.84 16.27
C LEU A 429 2.70 -6.11 16.82
N ASN A 430 2.64 -7.23 16.06
CA ASN A 430 3.19 -8.51 16.48
C ASN A 430 4.73 -8.51 16.58
N SER A 431 5.40 -7.57 15.93
CA SER A 431 6.85 -7.35 16.04
C SER A 431 7.24 -6.62 17.33
N THR A 432 6.25 -6.10 18.08
CA THR A 432 6.43 -5.37 19.33
C THR A 432 6.03 -6.24 20.52
N GLU A 433 6.86 -6.32 21.57
CA GLU A 433 6.62 -7.18 22.76
C GLU A 433 5.25 -6.91 23.42
N ASP A 434 4.86 -5.64 23.52
CA ASP A 434 3.64 -5.21 24.21
C ASP A 434 2.34 -5.59 23.48
N TYR A 435 2.40 -5.85 22.16
CA TYR A 435 1.24 -6.08 21.30
C TYR A 435 1.29 -7.40 20.54
N LYS A 436 2.16 -8.34 20.94
CA LYS A 436 2.48 -9.58 20.22
C LYS A 436 1.27 -10.46 19.85
N ASN A 437 0.18 -10.40 20.63
CA ASN A 437 -1.03 -11.19 20.41
C ASN A 437 -2.21 -10.35 19.89
N THR A 438 -1.97 -9.08 19.57
CA THR A 438 -3.03 -8.18 19.13
C THR A 438 -3.41 -8.47 17.67
N LYS A 439 -4.70 -8.61 17.42
CA LYS A 439 -5.25 -8.86 16.09
C LYS A 439 -6.04 -7.68 15.60
N VAL A 440 -5.76 -7.22 14.38
CA VAL A 440 -6.45 -6.07 13.79
C VAL A 440 -7.93 -6.35 13.54
N ASP A 441 -8.32 -7.59 13.28
CA ASP A 441 -9.71 -8.03 13.17
C ASP A 441 -10.43 -8.23 14.51
N ASN A 442 -9.83 -7.81 15.63
CA ASN A 442 -10.45 -7.68 16.94
C ASN A 442 -10.38 -6.24 17.47
N MET A 443 -10.12 -5.28 16.59
CA MET A 443 -10.05 -3.86 16.93
C MET A 443 -11.32 -3.12 16.53
N ILE A 444 -11.98 -2.53 17.53
CA ILE A 444 -13.21 -1.79 17.38
C ILE A 444 -12.94 -0.31 17.12
N PHE A 445 -13.68 0.30 16.19
CA PHE A 445 -13.65 1.74 15.95
C PHE A 445 -15.01 2.43 16.14
N ALA A 446 -16.10 1.67 16.16
CA ALA A 446 -17.45 2.19 16.41
C ALA A 446 -18.30 1.16 17.16
N ALA A 447 -19.19 1.64 18.05
CA ALA A 447 -20.12 0.79 18.77
C ALA A 447 -21.40 1.54 19.18
N ASP A 448 -22.48 0.75 19.31
CA ASP A 448 -23.68 1.14 20.03
C ASP A 448 -23.70 0.39 21.36
N ILE A 449 -23.44 1.09 22.45
CA ILE A 449 -23.35 0.51 23.78
C ILE A 449 -24.58 0.91 24.59
N SER A 450 -25.21 -0.05 25.25
CA SER A 450 -26.32 0.21 26.15
C SER A 450 -26.06 -0.34 27.55
N ILE A 451 -26.48 0.43 28.56
CA ILE A 451 -26.37 0.08 29.97
C ILE A 451 -27.77 0.04 30.58
N GLU A 452 -28.05 -1.02 31.33
CA GLU A 452 -29.27 -1.20 32.08
C GLU A 452 -29.04 -0.86 33.55
N TYR A 453 -29.91 -0.01 34.05
CA TYR A 453 -29.88 0.49 35.43
C TYR A 453 -31.12 0.07 36.18
N SER A 454 -30.99 -0.10 37.51
CA SER A 454 -32.12 -0.23 38.40
C SER A 454 -32.03 0.76 39.56
N GLY A 455 -33.19 1.10 40.09
CA GLY A 455 -33.32 1.86 41.31
C GLY A 455 -34.61 1.51 42.05
N ASN A 456 -34.54 1.31 43.37
CA ASN A 456 -35.70 0.95 44.18
C ASN A 456 -36.59 2.15 44.44
N GLU A 457 -37.90 1.96 44.61
CA GLU A 457 -38.83 2.96 45.14
C GLU A 457 -38.35 3.46 46.51
N MET A 458 -38.43 4.77 46.74
CA MET A 458 -37.86 5.35 47.95
C MET A 458 -38.87 6.15 48.77
N PHE A 459 -39.71 6.96 48.14
CA PHE A 459 -40.65 7.85 48.84
C PHE A 459 -42.10 7.38 48.69
N LEU A 460 -42.53 6.97 47.50
CA LEU A 460 -43.87 6.50 47.20
C LEU A 460 -43.86 5.63 45.97
N SER A 461 -44.59 4.46 46.03
CA SER A 461 -44.84 3.62 44.86
C SER A 461 -45.71 4.39 43.85
N LEU A 462 -45.20 4.54 42.64
CA LEU A 462 -45.95 5.14 41.53
C LEU A 462 -46.40 4.03 40.59
N PHE A 463 -47.69 3.75 40.59
CA PHE A 463 -48.27 2.67 39.77
C PHE A 463 -47.87 2.72 38.29
N GLY A 464 -47.29 1.66 37.76
CA GLY A 464 -46.95 1.50 36.36
C GLY A 464 -45.59 2.06 35.97
N GLN A 465 -44.77 2.52 36.90
CA GLN A 465 -43.40 2.98 36.66
C GLN A 465 -42.33 1.98 37.14
N SER A 466 -42.66 1.11 38.11
CA SER A 466 -41.82 0.06 38.65
C SER A 466 -42.31 -1.33 38.21
N ASP A 467 -41.43 -2.31 38.27
CA ASP A 467 -41.79 -3.74 38.08
C ASP A 467 -42.53 -4.32 39.30
N GLU A 468 -42.83 -5.66 39.26
CA GLU A 468 -43.52 -6.36 40.35
C GLU A 468 -42.71 -6.38 41.67
N SER A 469 -41.37 -6.19 41.60
CA SER A 469 -40.46 -6.12 42.76
C SER A 469 -40.29 -4.72 43.34
N GLY A 470 -40.89 -3.69 42.75
CA GLY A 470 -40.73 -2.26 43.15
C GLY A 470 -39.45 -1.64 42.64
N GLU A 471 -38.88 -2.16 41.54
CA GLU A 471 -37.68 -1.63 40.90
C GLU A 471 -38.03 -0.82 39.63
N TYR A 472 -37.40 0.33 39.49
CA TYR A 472 -37.38 1.10 38.24
C TYR A 472 -36.27 0.58 37.35
N LEU A 473 -36.60 0.11 36.14
CA LEU A 473 -35.65 -0.34 35.14
C LEU A 473 -35.45 0.76 34.08
N ILE A 474 -34.23 1.17 33.88
CA ILE A 474 -33.87 2.28 32.98
C ILE A 474 -32.78 1.77 32.05
N LYS A 475 -33.02 1.82 30.72
CA LYS A 475 -32.00 1.51 29.70
C LYS A 475 -31.53 2.80 29.04
N LYS A 476 -30.24 2.99 28.97
CA LYS A 476 -29.58 4.11 28.29
C LYS A 476 -28.55 3.59 27.28
N SER A 477 -28.41 4.30 26.18
CA SER A 477 -27.51 3.92 25.13
C SER A 477 -26.72 5.10 24.61
N LYS A 478 -25.54 4.80 24.07
CA LYS A 478 -24.68 5.77 23.39
C LYS A 478 -24.05 5.10 22.16
N SER A 479 -24.18 5.79 21.01
CA SER A 479 -23.40 5.48 19.81
C SER A 479 -22.09 6.27 19.86
N ILE A 480 -20.98 5.62 19.57
CA ILE A 480 -19.65 6.22 19.54
C ILE A 480 -18.87 5.71 18.34
N SER A 481 -18.11 6.60 17.71
CA SER A 481 -17.17 6.27 16.65
C SER A 481 -16.01 7.26 16.65
N TYR A 482 -14.84 6.80 16.23
CA TYR A 482 -13.67 7.66 16.03
C TYR A 482 -13.75 8.51 14.77
#